data_0b905ea51dfbb5c8c5e80ec963bd70cc
#
_entry.id   0b905ea51dfbb5c8c5e80ec963bd70cc
#
_cell.length_a   1.000
_cell.length_b   1.000
_cell.length_c   1.000
_cell.angle_alpha   90.00
_cell.angle_beta   90.00
_cell.angle_gamma   90.00
#
_symmetry.space_group_name_H-M   'P 1'
#
loop_
_entity.id
_entity.type
_entity.pdbx_description
1 polymer ?
#
loop_
_entity_poly.entity_id
_entity_poly.type
_entity_poly.pdbx_seq_one_letter_code
_entity_poly.pdbx_strand_id
1 'polypeptide(L)'
;ENINYEYKDMIKGEELAEVTIIEYASFTCSHCATFHKDVFPKLKKDFIDTGKVKFVYREVYFDAPGLWAGLLARCTTADKYFGIVDLLYKKQDKWSTGSSEEEILKELFSIGRQVGIPEEKIQQCMKNEKLALNMIEAFQKNTKLDAITATPSLVINGKLYKNLSYGDLKEELSKLLE
;
A
#
# COMPACT_ATOMS: atom_id res chain seq x y z
N GLU A 1 -1.07 -24.99 -8.34
CA GLU A 1 -0.55 -23.67 -7.95
C GLU A 1 -0.61 -23.54 -6.43
N ASN A 2 0.52 -23.31 -5.79
CA ASN A 2 0.56 -23.07 -4.35
C ASN A 2 -0.07 -21.70 -4.07
N ILE A 3 -1.28 -21.70 -3.53
CA ILE A 3 -1.93 -20.49 -3.06
C ILE A 3 -1.16 -19.99 -1.84
N ASN A 4 -0.57 -18.79 -1.95
CA ASN A 4 0.16 -18.20 -0.84
C ASN A 4 -0.83 -17.53 0.13
N TYR A 5 -0.83 -17.99 1.37
CA TYR A 5 -1.66 -17.44 2.44
C TYR A 5 -0.87 -16.54 3.40
N GLU A 6 0.44 -16.44 3.19
CA GLU A 6 1.32 -15.72 4.09
C GLU A 6 1.30 -14.22 3.80
N TYR A 7 1.18 -13.42 4.87
CA TYR A 7 1.43 -11.98 4.76
C TYR A 7 2.92 -11.72 4.61
N LYS A 8 3.28 -10.89 3.65
CA LYS A 8 4.65 -10.39 3.47
C LYS A 8 4.62 -8.88 3.32
N ASP A 9 5.60 -8.21 3.93
CA ASP A 9 5.83 -6.79 3.67
C ASP A 9 6.15 -6.58 2.18
N MET A 10 5.58 -5.53 1.62
CA MET A 10 5.84 -5.13 0.23
C MET A 10 6.89 -4.04 0.21
N ILE A 11 7.99 -4.32 -0.45
CA ILE A 11 9.20 -3.52 -0.44
C ILE A 11 9.52 -3.01 -1.84
N LYS A 12 9.93 -1.75 -1.92
CA LYS A 12 10.44 -1.13 -3.14
C LYS A 12 11.77 -0.45 -2.84
N GLY A 13 12.74 -0.61 -3.74
CA GLY A 13 14.09 -0.07 -3.60
C GLY A 13 15.09 -1.10 -3.09
N GLU A 14 16.28 -0.64 -2.77
CA GLU A 14 17.38 -1.49 -2.35
C GLU A 14 17.23 -1.98 -0.91
N GLU A 15 17.38 -3.28 -0.71
CA GLU A 15 17.21 -3.91 0.60
C GLU A 15 18.19 -3.35 1.66
N LEU A 16 19.40 -2.98 1.25
CA LEU A 16 20.47 -2.49 2.12
C LEU A 16 20.61 -0.96 2.10
N ALA A 17 19.58 -0.23 1.66
CA ALA A 17 19.60 1.23 1.72
C ALA A 17 19.77 1.74 3.15
N GLU A 18 20.48 2.86 3.31
CA GLU A 18 20.75 3.47 4.63
C GLU A 18 19.48 3.89 5.37
N VAL A 19 18.45 4.31 4.62
CA VAL A 19 17.19 4.78 5.19
C VAL A 19 16.06 3.85 4.81
N THR A 20 15.27 3.44 5.80
CA THR A 20 14.03 2.70 5.62
C THR A 20 12.85 3.60 5.93
N ILE A 21 11.93 3.71 4.99
CA ILE A 21 10.63 4.36 5.20
C ILE A 21 9.55 3.29 5.17
N ILE A 22 8.76 3.22 6.24
CA ILE A 22 7.53 2.43 6.27
C ILE A 22 6.35 3.39 6.17
N GLU A 23 5.54 3.25 5.14
CA GLU A 23 4.28 3.97 5.03
C GLU A 23 3.14 3.08 5.51
N TYR A 24 2.32 3.60 6.42
CA TYR A 24 1.04 3.03 6.81
C TYR A 24 -0.07 3.80 6.12
N ALA A 25 -0.83 3.13 5.27
CA ALA A 25 -1.84 3.79 4.44
C ALA A 25 -3.03 2.87 4.17
N SER A 26 -4.20 3.47 3.95
CA SER A 26 -5.41 2.77 3.53
C SER A 26 -5.76 3.12 2.09
N PHE A 27 -6.19 2.13 1.31
CA PHE A 27 -6.66 2.35 -0.06
C PHE A 27 -7.94 3.18 -0.14
N THR A 28 -8.70 3.30 0.96
CA THR A 28 -9.91 4.12 1.03
C THR A 28 -9.67 5.52 1.63
N CYS A 29 -8.46 5.80 2.05
CA CYS A 29 -8.09 7.10 2.64
C CYS A 29 -7.76 8.12 1.55
N SER A 30 -8.47 9.25 1.51
CA SER A 30 -8.24 10.31 0.53
C SER A 30 -6.88 11.00 0.70
N HIS A 31 -6.43 11.19 1.92
CA HIS A 31 -5.09 11.75 2.21
C HIS A 31 -3.97 10.83 1.75
N CYS A 32 -4.19 9.50 1.81
CA CYS A 32 -3.25 8.52 1.29
C CYS A 32 -3.18 8.58 -0.24
N ALA A 33 -4.31 8.76 -0.92
CA ALA A 33 -4.34 8.95 -2.37
C ALA A 33 -3.59 10.23 -2.77
N THR A 34 -3.75 11.32 -2.02
CA THR A 34 -3.01 12.57 -2.24
C THR A 34 -1.50 12.38 -2.06
N PHE A 35 -1.08 11.66 -1.02
CA PHE A 35 0.33 11.32 -0.81
C PHE A 35 0.90 10.56 -2.00
N HIS A 36 0.20 9.56 -2.49
CA HIS A 36 0.63 8.78 -3.65
C HIS A 36 0.60 9.54 -4.98
N LYS A 37 -0.19 10.60 -5.07
CA LYS A 37 -0.21 11.50 -6.23
C LYS A 37 0.92 12.54 -6.18
N ASP A 38 1.11 13.19 -5.05
CA ASP A 38 1.93 14.41 -4.93
C ASP A 38 3.31 14.16 -4.32
N VAL A 39 3.47 13.17 -3.45
CA VAL A 39 4.71 12.93 -2.69
C VAL A 39 5.45 11.68 -3.19
N PHE A 40 4.78 10.56 -3.26
CA PHE A 40 5.40 9.27 -3.57
C PHE A 40 6.18 9.25 -4.91
N PRO A 41 5.67 9.82 -6.02
CA PRO A 41 6.42 9.81 -7.27
C PRO A 41 7.77 10.53 -7.19
N LYS A 42 7.84 11.61 -6.43
CA LYS A 42 9.08 12.36 -6.20
C LYS A 42 10.03 11.63 -5.27
N LEU A 43 9.49 11.05 -4.19
CA LEU A 43 10.23 10.18 -3.27
C LEU A 43 10.85 9.00 -4.04
N LYS A 44 10.07 8.35 -4.89
CA LYS A 44 10.52 7.24 -5.71
C LYS A 44 11.68 7.64 -6.61
N LYS A 45 11.51 8.70 -7.37
CA LYS A 45 12.52 9.20 -8.32
C LYS A 45 13.81 9.61 -7.64
N ASP A 46 13.73 10.36 -6.56
CA ASP A 46 14.88 11.01 -5.96
C ASP A 46 15.62 10.14 -4.93
N PHE A 47 14.93 9.20 -4.29
CA PHE A 47 15.48 8.44 -3.17
C PHE A 47 15.37 6.92 -3.32
N ILE A 48 14.25 6.40 -3.79
CA ILE A 48 14.05 4.94 -3.91
C ILE A 48 14.82 4.40 -5.13
N ASP A 49 14.61 4.98 -6.31
CA ASP A 49 15.26 4.55 -7.55
C ASP A 49 16.75 4.81 -7.55
N THR A 50 17.22 5.69 -6.69
CA THR A 50 18.65 6.00 -6.51
C THR A 50 19.35 5.15 -5.45
N GLY A 51 18.63 4.20 -4.84
CA GLY A 51 19.18 3.28 -3.85
C GLY A 51 19.38 3.85 -2.46
N LYS A 52 18.93 5.08 -2.20
CA LYS A 52 19.10 5.77 -0.90
C LYS A 52 18.07 5.34 0.12
N VAL A 53 16.86 4.97 -0.32
CA VAL A 53 15.72 4.61 0.54
C VAL A 53 15.18 3.24 0.15
N LYS A 54 15.00 2.40 1.17
CA LYS A 54 14.16 1.21 1.13
C LYS A 54 12.76 1.64 1.57
N PHE A 55 11.77 1.43 0.72
CA PHE A 55 10.39 1.79 0.98
C PHE A 55 9.55 0.54 1.26
N VAL A 56 8.85 0.54 2.40
CA VAL A 56 7.94 -0.53 2.80
C VAL A 56 6.53 0.04 2.87
N TYR A 57 5.58 -0.61 2.21
CA TYR A 57 4.19 -0.21 2.22
C TYR A 57 3.39 -1.19 3.07
N ARG A 58 2.72 -0.70 4.11
CA ARG A 58 1.86 -1.48 5.01
C ARG A 58 0.44 -0.98 4.97
N GLU A 59 -0.47 -1.84 4.55
CA GLU A 59 -1.89 -1.52 4.43
C GLU A 59 -2.55 -1.43 5.80
N VAL A 60 -3.43 -0.44 5.95
CA VAL A 60 -4.31 -0.27 7.11
C VAL A 60 -5.74 -0.51 6.63
N TYR A 61 -6.52 -1.25 7.39
CA TYR A 61 -7.88 -1.62 7.02
C TYR A 61 -8.88 -0.98 7.97
N PHE A 62 -9.45 0.16 7.60
CA PHE A 62 -10.52 0.83 8.35
C PHE A 62 -11.89 0.27 8.00
N ASP A 63 -12.01 -0.37 6.85
CA ASP A 63 -13.26 -0.85 6.28
C ASP A 63 -13.03 -2.09 5.39
N ALA A 64 -14.11 -2.75 5.01
CA ALA A 64 -14.04 -3.91 4.14
C ALA A 64 -13.50 -3.57 2.73
N PRO A 65 -13.91 -2.48 2.08
CA PRO A 65 -13.34 -2.12 0.77
C PRO A 65 -11.83 -1.95 0.76
N GLY A 66 -11.24 -1.40 1.81
CA GLY A 66 -9.79 -1.28 1.95
C GLY A 66 -9.10 -2.65 2.00
N LEU A 67 -9.70 -3.59 2.71
CA LEU A 67 -9.21 -4.99 2.75
C LEU A 67 -9.34 -5.67 1.39
N TRP A 68 -10.46 -5.50 0.70
CA TRP A 68 -10.65 -6.07 -0.65
C TRP A 68 -9.64 -5.53 -1.65
N ALA A 69 -9.37 -4.23 -1.62
CA ALA A 69 -8.32 -3.62 -2.44
C ALA A 69 -6.94 -4.24 -2.15
N GLY A 70 -6.64 -4.48 -0.88
CA GLY A 70 -5.41 -5.16 -0.45
C GLY A 70 -5.31 -6.60 -0.98
N LEU A 71 -6.41 -7.35 -0.95
CA LEU A 71 -6.47 -8.70 -1.53
C LEU A 71 -6.22 -8.66 -3.04
N LEU A 72 -6.80 -7.69 -3.74
CA LEU A 72 -6.56 -7.49 -5.17
C LEU A 72 -5.10 -7.16 -5.46
N ALA A 73 -4.50 -6.25 -4.70
CA ALA A 73 -3.10 -5.86 -4.87
C ALA A 73 -2.12 -7.03 -4.68
N ARG A 74 -2.50 -8.00 -3.85
CA ARG A 74 -1.71 -9.22 -3.56
C ARG A 74 -2.09 -10.41 -4.44
N CYS A 75 -2.97 -10.21 -5.41
CA CYS A 75 -3.53 -11.27 -6.26
C CYS A 75 -2.56 -11.77 -7.35
N THR A 76 -1.41 -11.16 -7.47
CA THR A 76 -0.40 -11.50 -8.49
C THR A 76 0.99 -11.49 -7.87
N THR A 77 2.01 -11.43 -8.69
CA THR A 77 3.40 -11.46 -8.24
C THR A 77 3.80 -10.17 -7.51
N ALA A 78 4.78 -10.26 -6.60
CA ALA A 78 5.22 -9.13 -5.79
C ALA A 78 5.73 -7.94 -6.61
N ASP A 79 6.33 -8.20 -7.79
CA ASP A 79 6.81 -7.17 -8.69
C ASP A 79 5.69 -6.29 -9.29
N LYS A 80 4.46 -6.79 -9.32
CA LYS A 80 3.29 -6.04 -9.83
C LYS A 80 2.52 -5.30 -8.75
N TYR A 81 2.81 -5.57 -7.48
CA TYR A 81 2.07 -5.01 -6.35
C TYR A 81 1.99 -3.49 -6.38
N PHE A 82 3.11 -2.79 -6.52
CA PHE A 82 3.14 -1.32 -6.49
C PHE A 82 2.45 -0.68 -7.69
N GLY A 83 2.46 -1.35 -8.84
CA GLY A 83 1.68 -0.89 -10.00
C GLY A 83 0.17 -0.95 -9.74
N ILE A 84 -0.29 -1.97 -9.03
CA ILE A 84 -1.70 -2.09 -8.63
C ILE A 84 -2.03 -1.05 -7.55
N VAL A 85 -1.14 -0.82 -6.59
CA VAL A 85 -1.29 0.24 -5.58
C VAL A 85 -1.49 1.60 -6.25
N ASP A 86 -0.64 1.94 -7.21
CA ASP A 86 -0.74 3.20 -7.95
C ASP A 86 -2.09 3.33 -8.66
N LEU A 87 -2.56 2.27 -9.29
CA LEU A 87 -3.84 2.26 -10.00
C LEU A 87 -5.03 2.37 -9.03
N LEU A 88 -4.98 1.68 -7.89
CA LEU A 88 -6.00 1.77 -6.85
C LEU A 88 -6.14 3.20 -6.34
N TYR A 89 -5.04 3.89 -6.07
CA TYR A 89 -5.10 5.30 -5.66
C TYR A 89 -5.54 6.23 -6.78
N LYS A 90 -5.04 6.04 -7.98
CA LYS A 90 -5.41 6.85 -9.15
C LYS A 90 -6.91 6.77 -9.44
N LYS A 91 -7.53 5.63 -9.21
CA LYS A 91 -8.95 5.37 -9.46
C LYS A 91 -9.80 5.32 -8.18
N GLN A 92 -9.26 5.80 -7.06
CA GLN A 92 -9.94 5.71 -5.77
C GLN A 92 -11.36 6.27 -5.81
N ASP A 93 -11.56 7.45 -6.39
CA ASP A 93 -12.88 8.08 -6.49
C ASP A 93 -13.88 7.22 -7.26
N LYS A 94 -13.42 6.42 -8.20
CA LYS A 94 -14.30 5.57 -9.00
C LYS A 94 -14.70 4.29 -8.28
N TRP A 95 -13.76 3.61 -7.62
CA TRP A 95 -14.06 2.30 -7.03
C TRP A 95 -14.51 2.37 -5.58
N SER A 96 -14.05 3.36 -4.79
CA SER A 96 -14.30 3.41 -3.36
C SER A 96 -15.60 4.11 -2.96
N THR A 97 -16.25 4.82 -3.89
CA THR A 97 -17.45 5.62 -3.64
C THR A 97 -18.74 4.96 -4.09
N GLY A 98 -18.71 3.69 -4.43
CA GLY A 98 -19.90 2.92 -4.81
C GLY A 98 -20.96 2.92 -3.71
N SER A 99 -22.24 2.97 -4.12
CA SER A 99 -23.38 2.99 -3.19
C SER A 99 -23.66 1.63 -2.53
N SER A 100 -23.03 0.57 -3.02
CA SER A 100 -23.17 -0.80 -2.50
C SER A 100 -21.84 -1.55 -2.57
N GLU A 101 -21.74 -2.61 -1.77
CA GLU A 101 -20.59 -3.53 -1.82
C GLU A 101 -20.42 -4.14 -3.22
N GLU A 102 -21.53 -4.46 -3.87
CA GLU A 102 -21.54 -5.02 -5.21
C GLU A 102 -20.90 -4.07 -6.23
N GLU A 103 -21.23 -2.79 -6.18
CA GLU A 103 -20.63 -1.78 -7.05
C GLU A 103 -19.13 -1.63 -6.81
N ILE A 104 -18.71 -1.60 -5.55
CA ILE A 104 -17.28 -1.51 -5.18
C ILE A 104 -16.52 -2.72 -5.70
N LEU A 105 -17.05 -3.92 -5.48
CA LEU A 105 -16.43 -5.16 -5.98
C LEU A 105 -16.36 -5.19 -7.50
N LYS A 106 -17.42 -4.75 -8.19
CA LYS A 106 -17.43 -4.64 -9.66
C LYS A 106 -16.28 -3.76 -10.17
N GLU A 107 -16.07 -2.61 -9.54
CA GLU A 107 -14.99 -1.70 -9.93
C GLU A 107 -13.60 -2.27 -9.59
N LEU A 108 -13.45 -2.96 -8.46
CA LEU A 108 -12.20 -3.65 -8.13
C LEU A 108 -11.88 -4.77 -9.11
N PHE A 109 -12.87 -5.54 -9.53
CA PHE A 109 -12.72 -6.55 -10.59
C PHE A 109 -12.28 -5.92 -11.91
N SER A 110 -12.85 -4.75 -12.25
CA SER A 110 -12.43 -4.00 -13.44
C SER A 110 -10.95 -3.60 -13.38
N ILE A 111 -10.48 -3.13 -12.23
CA ILE A 111 -9.06 -2.83 -12.01
C ILE A 111 -8.19 -4.07 -12.17
N GLY A 112 -8.61 -5.20 -11.60
CA GLY A 112 -7.90 -6.47 -11.75
C GLY A 112 -7.76 -6.90 -13.21
N ARG A 113 -8.82 -6.77 -13.99
CA ARG A 113 -8.78 -7.05 -15.44
C ARG A 113 -7.84 -6.11 -16.18
N GLN A 114 -7.82 -4.83 -15.83
CA GLN A 114 -6.94 -3.83 -16.46
C GLN A 114 -5.45 -4.14 -16.25
N VAL A 115 -5.09 -4.76 -15.14
CA VAL A 115 -3.71 -5.17 -14.87
C VAL A 115 -3.42 -6.59 -15.36
N GLY A 116 -4.35 -7.21 -16.07
CA GLY A 116 -4.15 -8.51 -16.72
C GLY A 116 -4.38 -9.72 -15.83
N ILE A 117 -5.08 -9.58 -14.70
CA ILE A 117 -5.42 -10.73 -13.85
C ILE A 117 -6.65 -11.42 -14.42
N PRO A 118 -6.60 -12.74 -14.68
CA PRO A 118 -7.76 -13.49 -15.15
C PRO A 118 -8.93 -13.41 -14.16
N GLU A 119 -10.15 -13.33 -14.66
CA GLU A 119 -11.38 -13.22 -13.86
C GLU A 119 -11.47 -14.28 -12.76
N GLU A 120 -11.20 -15.53 -13.12
CA GLU A 120 -11.23 -16.64 -12.17
C GLU A 120 -10.24 -16.45 -11.02
N LYS A 121 -9.05 -15.95 -11.33
CA LYS A 121 -8.03 -15.66 -10.32
C LYS A 121 -8.45 -14.50 -9.41
N ILE A 122 -9.07 -13.46 -9.95
CA ILE A 122 -9.62 -12.37 -9.14
C ILE A 122 -10.65 -12.92 -8.16
N GLN A 123 -11.57 -13.76 -8.62
CA GLN A 123 -12.57 -14.40 -7.76
C GLN A 123 -11.94 -15.21 -6.63
N GLN A 124 -10.90 -15.99 -6.93
CA GLN A 124 -10.17 -16.76 -5.92
C GLN A 124 -9.49 -15.86 -4.89
N CYS A 125 -8.85 -14.77 -5.33
CA CYS A 125 -8.19 -13.82 -4.44
C CYS A 125 -9.18 -13.14 -3.50
N MET A 126 -10.32 -12.71 -4.00
CA MET A 126 -11.34 -12.02 -3.20
C MET A 126 -12.03 -12.93 -2.19
N LYS A 127 -11.96 -14.24 -2.38
CA LYS A 127 -12.49 -15.27 -1.47
C LYS A 127 -11.42 -15.88 -0.56
N ASN A 128 -10.19 -15.41 -0.61
CA ASN A 128 -9.09 -15.95 0.18
C ASN A 128 -9.16 -15.46 1.63
N GLU A 129 -10.04 -16.04 2.40
CA GLU A 129 -10.27 -15.69 3.81
C GLU A 129 -9.02 -15.90 4.67
N LYS A 130 -8.23 -16.91 4.40
CA LYS A 130 -7.03 -17.21 5.15
C LYS A 130 -5.97 -16.12 4.99
N LEU A 131 -5.76 -15.64 3.76
CA LEU A 131 -4.88 -14.50 3.51
C LEU A 131 -5.45 -13.23 4.15
N ALA A 132 -6.75 -12.98 4.04
CA ALA A 132 -7.42 -11.82 4.64
C ALA A 132 -7.20 -11.78 6.16
N LEU A 133 -7.36 -12.91 6.86
CA LEU A 133 -7.10 -12.99 8.29
C LEU A 133 -5.64 -12.70 8.63
N ASN A 134 -4.70 -13.23 7.88
CA ASN A 134 -3.27 -12.96 8.08
C ASN A 134 -2.92 -11.49 7.81
N MET A 135 -3.55 -10.86 6.82
CA MET A 135 -3.41 -9.43 6.55
C MET A 135 -3.93 -8.57 7.71
N ILE A 136 -5.10 -8.91 8.25
CA ILE A 136 -5.70 -8.22 9.40
C ILE A 136 -4.82 -8.38 10.64
N GLU A 137 -4.33 -9.58 10.91
CA GLU A 137 -3.43 -9.84 12.04
C GLU A 137 -2.13 -9.02 11.95
N ALA A 138 -1.52 -8.99 10.76
CA ALA A 138 -0.32 -8.18 10.51
C ALA A 138 -0.61 -6.69 10.70
N PHE A 139 -1.73 -6.19 10.18
CA PHE A 139 -2.17 -4.82 10.38
C PHE A 139 -2.30 -4.48 11.86
N GLN A 140 -3.00 -5.28 12.63
CA GLN A 140 -3.21 -5.04 14.07
C GLN A 140 -1.90 -5.06 14.84
N LYS A 141 -1.03 -6.02 14.58
CA LYS A 141 0.29 -6.14 15.21
C LYS A 141 1.18 -4.96 14.89
N ASN A 142 1.32 -4.62 13.61
CA ASN A 142 2.25 -3.59 13.14
C ASN A 142 1.82 -2.18 13.56
N THR A 143 0.54 -1.86 13.46
CA THR A 143 0.02 -0.55 13.88
C THR A 143 0.14 -0.33 15.38
N LYS A 144 -0.01 -1.38 16.18
CA LYS A 144 0.21 -1.32 17.63
C LYS A 144 1.68 -1.12 17.96
N LEU A 145 2.56 -1.86 17.29
CA LEU A 145 4.01 -1.77 17.50
C LEU A 145 4.56 -0.37 17.21
N ASP A 146 4.11 0.23 16.12
CA ASP A 146 4.57 1.55 15.65
C ASP A 146 3.68 2.71 16.13
N ALA A 147 2.70 2.44 16.99
CA ALA A 147 1.77 3.43 17.57
C ALA A 147 1.04 4.25 16.50
N ILE A 148 0.58 3.61 15.43
CA ILE A 148 -0.11 4.27 14.32
C ILE A 148 -1.54 4.62 14.73
N THR A 149 -1.90 5.91 14.60
CA THR A 149 -3.22 6.45 14.94
C THR A 149 -3.89 7.17 13.78
N ALA A 150 -3.18 7.41 12.69
CA ALA A 150 -3.69 8.13 11.52
C ALA A 150 -2.98 7.66 10.26
N THR A 151 -3.58 7.91 9.10
CA THR A 151 -2.99 7.62 7.79
C THR A 151 -3.01 8.84 6.88
N PRO A 152 -2.02 9.01 6.00
CA PRO A 152 -0.79 8.23 5.97
C PRO A 152 0.11 8.57 7.17
N SER A 153 0.81 7.57 7.69
CA SER A 153 1.87 7.76 8.67
C SER A 153 3.16 7.17 8.11
N LEU A 154 4.28 7.81 8.39
CA LEU A 154 5.59 7.36 7.95
C LEU A 154 6.44 7.02 9.18
N VAL A 155 7.10 5.87 9.13
CA VAL A 155 8.14 5.51 10.12
C VAL A 155 9.48 5.52 9.38
N ILE A 156 10.32 6.50 9.71
CA ILE A 156 11.61 6.72 9.05
C ILE A 156 12.71 6.35 10.03
N ASN A 157 13.44 5.28 9.75
CA ASN A 157 14.46 4.72 10.64
C ASN A 157 13.98 4.65 12.10
N GLY A 158 12.76 4.14 12.30
CA GLY A 158 12.15 3.94 13.63
C GLY A 158 11.45 5.15 14.23
N LYS A 159 11.52 6.33 13.60
CA LYS A 159 10.84 7.54 14.09
C LYS A 159 9.51 7.75 13.35
N LEU A 160 8.44 7.94 14.12
CA LEU A 160 7.10 8.18 13.60
C LEU A 160 6.92 9.64 13.17
N TYR A 161 6.45 9.81 11.95
CA TYR A 161 5.95 11.07 11.40
C TYR A 161 4.52 10.87 10.92
N LYS A 162 3.68 11.88 11.13
CA LYS A 162 2.39 11.95 10.45
C LYS A 162 2.59 12.32 8.99
N ASN A 163 1.53 12.62 8.25
CA ASN A 163 1.63 13.01 6.86
C ASN A 163 2.62 14.18 6.67
N LEU A 164 3.57 14.00 5.75
CA LEU A 164 4.58 15.00 5.42
C LEU A 164 4.41 15.46 3.97
N SER A 165 4.63 16.77 3.73
CA SER A 165 4.86 17.27 2.37
C SER A 165 6.16 16.68 1.80
N TYR A 166 6.31 16.71 0.48
CA TYR A 166 7.56 16.25 -0.12
C TYR A 166 8.76 17.10 0.35
N GLY A 167 8.58 18.41 0.48
CA GLY A 167 9.64 19.32 0.97
C GLY A 167 10.12 18.94 2.36
N ASP A 168 9.19 18.71 3.29
CA ASP A 168 9.52 18.31 4.66
C ASP A 168 10.17 16.92 4.70
N LEU A 169 9.64 15.98 3.91
CA LEU A 169 10.20 14.63 3.80
C LEU A 169 11.63 14.68 3.26
N LYS A 170 11.87 15.44 2.20
CA LYS A 170 13.19 15.61 1.61
C LYS A 170 14.19 16.20 2.62
N GLU A 171 13.77 17.17 3.41
CA GLU A 171 14.60 17.75 4.47
C GLU A 171 15.00 16.71 5.51
N GLU A 172 14.05 15.93 6.01
CA GLU A 172 14.33 14.85 6.97
C GLU A 172 15.26 13.78 6.39
N LEU A 173 15.05 13.37 5.15
CA LEU A 173 15.91 12.38 4.48
C LEU A 173 17.33 12.92 4.26
N SER A 174 17.47 14.18 3.90
CA SER A 174 18.78 14.80 3.70
C SER A 174 19.62 14.81 4.99
N LYS A 175 18.98 15.01 6.14
CA LYS A 175 19.66 14.94 7.45
C LYS A 175 20.17 13.52 7.77
N LEU A 176 19.46 12.49 7.33
CA LEU A 176 19.82 11.09 7.58
C LEU A 176 20.87 10.54 6.60
N LEU A 177 21.03 11.19 5.46
CA LEU A 177 21.93 10.78 4.38
C LEU A 177 23.24 11.60 4.31
N GLU A 178 23.51 12.46 5.28
CA GLU A 178 24.75 13.24 5.39
C GLU A 178 25.95 12.41 5.84
#